data_9fc2d303cd9e4031ee87b39b9a5a0445
#
_entry.id   9fc2d303cd9e4031ee87b39b9a5a0445
#
_cell.length_a   1.000
_cell.length_b   1.000
_cell.length_c   1.000
_cell.angle_alpha   90.00
_cell.angle_beta   90.00
_cell.angle_gamma   90.00
#
_symmetry.space_group_name_H-M   'P 1'
#
loop_
_entity.id
_entity.type
_entity.pdbx_description
1 polymer ?
#
loop_
_entity_poly.entity_id
_entity_poly.type
_entity_poly.pdbx_seq_one_letter_code
_entity_poly.pdbx_strand_id
1 'polypeptide(L)'
;MTISLSCDMMKDITEERHRENTMVKKFTTTQTIFTGWGALQENSAALSGLGKKPLVVTSAGTWKRMGAQLAEQLSGCFSAYAVCDCINSEPTDVMIAEGLAAYQKNGCDCLIGIGGGSPLDAMKAIAVGTTSSAPLASYMGKEIGGALPSMAAIPTTAGTGSEVTKFTIITDTKTDVKMLLKGEVLLPQLAIVDASLSESTPQSVTAATGLDALTHAIEAYTSKQAQPLTDALAVSAVKRIFSYLPAAY
;
A
#
# COMPACT_ATOMS: atom_id res chain seq x y z
N MET A 1 -15.57 22.31 -22.13
CA MET A 1 -14.57 23.37 -21.89
C MET A 1 -13.20 22.79 -22.28
N THR A 2 -12.73 23.10 -23.50
CA THR A 2 -11.47 22.57 -24.02
C THR A 2 -10.34 23.47 -23.52
N ILE A 3 -9.51 23.00 -22.64
CA ILE A 3 -8.31 23.74 -22.18
C ILE A 3 -7.28 23.60 -23.29
N SER A 4 -7.13 24.60 -24.12
CA SER A 4 -6.04 24.74 -25.10
C SER A 4 -4.83 25.26 -24.32
N LEU A 5 -3.88 24.40 -24.01
CA LEU A 5 -2.56 24.81 -23.54
C LEU A 5 -1.82 25.48 -24.71
N SER A 6 -1.31 26.71 -24.52
CA SER A 6 -0.54 27.40 -25.55
C SER A 6 0.78 26.66 -25.83
N CYS A 7 1.27 26.73 -27.07
CA CYS A 7 2.51 26.08 -27.49
C CYS A 7 3.73 26.53 -26.66
N ASP A 8 3.70 27.74 -26.14
CA ASP A 8 4.79 28.30 -25.31
C ASP A 8 4.79 27.72 -23.91
N MET A 9 3.62 27.50 -23.30
CA MET A 9 3.49 26.82 -22.01
C MET A 9 3.96 25.35 -22.08
N MET A 10 3.75 24.69 -23.22
CA MET A 10 4.27 23.34 -23.48
C MET A 10 5.79 23.32 -23.62
N LYS A 11 6.39 24.37 -24.22
CA LYS A 11 7.85 24.52 -24.33
C LYS A 11 8.50 24.79 -22.97
N ASP A 12 7.91 25.67 -22.16
CA ASP A 12 8.40 25.95 -20.80
C ASP A 12 8.41 24.71 -19.92
N ILE A 13 7.34 23.92 -19.97
CA ILE A 13 7.24 22.63 -19.25
C ILE A 13 8.31 21.64 -19.74
N THR A 14 8.61 21.60 -21.04
CA THR A 14 9.63 20.69 -21.59
C THR A 14 11.06 21.16 -21.29
N GLU A 15 11.34 22.44 -21.27
CA GLU A 15 12.64 22.98 -20.91
C GLU A 15 12.95 22.87 -19.40
N GLU A 16 11.95 23.12 -18.56
CA GLU A 16 12.05 22.92 -17.11
C GLU A 16 12.28 21.45 -16.78
N ARG A 17 11.54 20.54 -17.41
CA ARG A 17 11.78 19.09 -17.32
C ARG A 17 13.16 18.66 -17.81
N HIS A 18 13.71 19.31 -18.84
CA HIS A 18 15.05 18.99 -19.33
C HIS A 18 16.14 19.36 -18.32
N ARG A 19 15.99 20.48 -17.61
CA ARG A 19 16.91 20.91 -16.53
C ARG A 19 16.80 20.00 -15.29
N GLU A 20 15.59 19.57 -14.92
CA GLU A 20 15.38 18.66 -13.79
C GLU A 20 15.87 17.22 -14.07
N ASN A 21 15.96 16.80 -15.33
CA ASN A 21 16.48 15.49 -15.73
C ASN A 21 18.00 15.33 -15.58
N THR A 22 18.74 16.41 -15.27
CA THR A 22 20.17 16.33 -14.99
C THR A 22 20.49 15.96 -13.54
N MET A 23 19.48 15.93 -12.65
CA MET A 23 19.66 15.58 -11.24
C MET A 23 19.56 14.07 -11.03
N VAL A 24 20.43 13.53 -10.18
CA VAL A 24 20.34 12.12 -9.75
C VAL A 24 19.07 11.92 -8.95
N LYS A 25 18.20 11.05 -9.43
CA LYS A 25 16.92 10.68 -8.77
C LYS A 25 16.96 9.23 -8.34
N LYS A 26 16.40 8.94 -7.16
CA LYS A 26 16.29 7.59 -6.61
C LYS A 26 14.90 7.03 -6.86
N PHE A 27 14.81 5.80 -7.36
CA PHE A 27 13.58 5.02 -7.41
C PHE A 27 13.71 3.86 -6.44
N THR A 28 12.73 3.69 -5.55
CA THR A 28 12.70 2.60 -4.58
C THR A 28 11.30 2.03 -4.53
N THR A 29 11.18 0.71 -4.54
CA THR A 29 9.91 -0.01 -4.47
C THR A 29 10.07 -1.30 -3.68
N THR A 30 9.00 -2.04 -3.47
CA THR A 30 8.97 -3.35 -2.83
C THR A 30 9.95 -4.31 -3.50
N GLN A 31 10.67 -5.09 -2.68
CA GLN A 31 11.77 -5.95 -3.15
C GLN A 31 11.27 -7.06 -4.08
N THR A 32 10.14 -7.68 -3.75
CA THR A 32 9.54 -8.73 -4.56
C THR A 32 8.06 -8.46 -4.76
N ILE A 33 7.60 -8.50 -6.01
CA ILE A 33 6.21 -8.28 -6.38
C ILE A 33 5.76 -9.44 -7.27
N PHE A 34 4.80 -10.23 -6.79
CA PHE A 34 4.08 -11.19 -7.62
C PHE A 34 2.77 -10.58 -8.10
N THR A 35 2.46 -10.76 -9.38
CA THR A 35 1.23 -10.21 -9.97
C THR A 35 0.55 -11.24 -10.86
N GLY A 36 -0.76 -11.32 -10.80
CA GLY A 36 -1.54 -12.18 -11.70
C GLY A 36 -2.78 -12.75 -11.02
N TRP A 37 -3.55 -13.48 -11.78
CA TRP A 37 -4.69 -14.23 -11.25
C TRP A 37 -4.19 -15.48 -10.52
N GLY A 38 -4.60 -15.66 -9.27
CA GLY A 38 -4.13 -16.77 -8.42
C GLY A 38 -2.72 -16.59 -7.86
N ALA A 39 -2.14 -15.38 -7.98
CA ALA A 39 -0.77 -15.09 -7.55
C ALA A 39 -0.51 -15.46 -6.08
N LEU A 40 -1.53 -15.31 -5.19
CA LEU A 40 -1.39 -15.71 -3.78
C LEU A 40 -1.25 -17.22 -3.63
N GLN A 41 -2.07 -17.99 -4.34
CA GLN A 41 -2.02 -19.45 -4.27
C GLN A 41 -0.69 -20.00 -4.80
N GLU A 42 -0.22 -19.49 -5.94
CA GLU A 42 1.00 -19.95 -6.58
C GLU A 42 2.27 -19.56 -5.81
N ASN A 43 2.23 -18.45 -5.07
CA ASN A 43 3.40 -17.88 -4.40
C ASN A 43 3.28 -17.82 -2.89
N SER A 44 2.32 -18.52 -2.29
CA SER A 44 2.12 -18.54 -0.83
C SER A 44 3.37 -18.97 -0.07
N ALA A 45 4.17 -19.86 -0.63
CA ALA A 45 5.45 -20.28 -0.04
C ALA A 45 6.42 -19.11 0.24
N ALA A 46 6.34 -18.02 -0.54
CA ALA A 46 7.15 -16.82 -0.29
C ALA A 46 6.80 -16.12 1.04
N LEU A 47 5.56 -16.29 1.53
CA LEU A 47 5.14 -15.75 2.82
C LEU A 47 5.90 -16.39 3.99
N SER A 48 6.25 -17.68 3.91
CA SER A 48 6.97 -18.37 4.98
C SER A 48 8.38 -17.83 5.22
N GLY A 49 8.94 -17.11 4.25
CA GLY A 49 10.22 -16.40 4.38
C GLY A 49 10.17 -15.15 5.25
N LEU A 50 8.98 -14.64 5.61
CA LEU A 50 8.83 -13.41 6.41
C LEU A 50 9.12 -13.62 7.89
N GLY A 51 8.76 -14.75 8.45
CA GLY A 51 8.87 -15.06 9.87
C GLY A 51 8.15 -16.36 10.21
N LYS A 52 7.91 -16.58 11.51
CA LYS A 52 7.29 -17.82 12.02
C LYS A 52 5.82 -17.67 12.34
N LYS A 53 5.43 -16.50 12.83
CA LYS A 53 4.07 -16.24 13.32
C LYS A 53 3.59 -14.83 12.92
N PRO A 54 2.93 -14.65 11.79
CA PRO A 54 2.46 -13.36 11.37
C PRO A 54 1.25 -12.86 12.17
N LEU A 55 1.16 -11.53 12.34
CA LEU A 55 -0.10 -10.86 12.55
C LEU A 55 -0.69 -10.50 11.18
N VAL A 56 -1.86 -11.03 10.88
CA VAL A 56 -2.66 -10.62 9.73
C VAL A 56 -3.44 -9.36 10.08
N VAL A 57 -3.18 -8.26 9.38
CA VAL A 57 -3.87 -6.97 9.57
C VAL A 57 -4.87 -6.79 8.44
N THR A 58 -6.14 -6.67 8.78
CA THR A 58 -7.22 -6.64 7.79
C THR A 58 -8.44 -5.87 8.32
N SER A 59 -9.52 -5.83 7.53
CA SER A 59 -10.82 -5.36 8.00
C SER A 59 -11.76 -6.54 8.26
N ALA A 60 -12.72 -6.37 9.16
CA ALA A 60 -13.76 -7.38 9.42
C ALA A 60 -14.52 -7.75 8.14
N GLY A 61 -14.77 -6.76 7.26
CA GLY A 61 -15.43 -6.99 5.97
C GLY A 61 -14.60 -7.87 5.04
N THR A 62 -13.30 -7.61 4.92
CA THR A 62 -12.40 -8.44 4.11
C THR A 62 -12.28 -9.84 4.70
N TRP A 63 -12.07 -9.94 6.01
CA TRP A 63 -11.95 -11.24 6.68
C TRP A 63 -13.21 -12.07 6.57
N LYS A 64 -14.40 -11.45 6.69
CA LYS A 64 -15.68 -12.15 6.50
C LYS A 64 -15.86 -12.70 5.09
N ARG A 65 -15.41 -11.98 4.05
CA ARG A 65 -15.57 -12.41 2.65
C ARG A 65 -14.58 -13.50 2.25
N MET A 66 -13.33 -13.37 2.64
CA MET A 66 -12.22 -14.18 2.11
C MET A 66 -11.45 -14.94 3.19
N GLY A 67 -11.85 -14.81 4.47
CA GLY A 67 -11.10 -15.36 5.59
C GLY A 67 -10.90 -16.88 5.51
N ALA A 68 -11.88 -17.64 5.01
CA ALA A 68 -11.74 -19.09 4.84
C ALA A 68 -10.64 -19.45 3.82
N GLN A 69 -10.65 -18.80 2.64
CA GLN A 69 -9.62 -18.99 1.62
C GLN A 69 -8.24 -18.55 2.12
N LEU A 70 -8.18 -17.37 2.77
CA LEU A 70 -6.93 -16.85 3.31
C LEU A 70 -6.38 -17.72 4.45
N ALA A 71 -7.25 -18.24 5.32
CA ALA A 71 -6.86 -19.15 6.38
C ALA A 71 -6.25 -20.45 5.85
N GLU A 72 -6.79 -21.01 4.77
CA GLU A 72 -6.21 -22.18 4.10
C GLU A 72 -4.80 -21.89 3.59
N GLN A 73 -4.61 -20.78 2.87
CA GLN A 73 -3.31 -20.36 2.36
C GLN A 73 -2.31 -20.11 3.49
N LEU A 74 -2.72 -19.39 4.53
CA LEU A 74 -1.86 -19.07 5.68
C LEU A 74 -1.48 -20.32 6.47
N SER A 75 -2.40 -21.26 6.67
CA SER A 75 -2.13 -22.52 7.37
C SER A 75 -1.18 -23.44 6.60
N GLY A 76 -1.11 -23.29 5.27
CA GLY A 76 -0.11 -23.96 4.45
C GLY A 76 1.31 -23.39 4.60
N CYS A 77 1.42 -22.14 5.07
CA CYS A 77 2.69 -21.41 5.19
C CYS A 77 3.19 -21.30 6.62
N PHE A 78 2.28 -21.22 7.60
CA PHE A 78 2.60 -20.95 9.01
C PHE A 78 1.94 -21.97 9.92
N SER A 79 2.67 -22.43 10.93
CA SER A 79 2.11 -23.30 11.97
C SER A 79 1.09 -22.57 12.88
N ALA A 80 1.19 -21.26 12.98
CA ALA A 80 0.27 -20.40 13.71
C ALA A 80 0.31 -18.97 13.17
N TYR A 81 -0.81 -18.27 13.24
CA TYR A 81 -0.93 -16.85 12.96
C TYR A 81 -1.97 -16.21 13.88
N ALA A 82 -1.97 -14.89 13.96
CA ALA A 82 -3.01 -14.13 14.63
C ALA A 82 -3.69 -13.20 13.63
N VAL A 83 -4.94 -12.82 13.89
CA VAL A 83 -5.70 -11.90 13.03
C VAL A 83 -6.13 -10.69 13.84
N CYS A 84 -5.91 -9.50 13.27
CA CYS A 84 -6.47 -8.24 13.70
C CYS A 84 -7.34 -7.71 12.55
N ASP A 85 -8.65 -7.86 12.68
CA ASP A 85 -9.65 -7.42 11.71
C ASP A 85 -10.30 -6.08 12.11
N CYS A 86 -9.58 -5.30 12.92
CA CYS A 86 -10.05 -4.05 13.51
C CYS A 86 -10.01 -2.84 12.56
N ILE A 87 -9.41 -2.96 11.37
CA ILE A 87 -9.24 -1.83 10.44
C ILE A 87 -10.48 -1.68 9.55
N ASN A 88 -11.53 -1.07 10.08
CA ASN A 88 -12.84 -1.00 9.43
C ASN A 88 -13.15 0.37 8.77
N SER A 89 -12.21 1.30 8.79
CA SER A 89 -12.28 2.63 8.19
C SER A 89 -10.89 3.10 7.79
N GLU A 90 -10.70 4.40 7.52
CA GLU A 90 -9.36 5.00 7.51
C GLU A 90 -8.67 4.68 8.84
N PRO A 91 -7.39 4.26 8.81
CA PRO A 91 -6.72 3.79 10.02
C PRO A 91 -6.47 4.93 11.00
N THR A 92 -6.74 4.68 12.27
CA THR A 92 -6.54 5.63 13.36
C THR A 92 -5.45 5.16 14.31
N ASP A 93 -4.89 6.07 15.09
CA ASP A 93 -3.92 5.76 16.16
C ASP A 93 -4.47 4.74 17.16
N VAL A 94 -5.77 4.74 17.44
CA VAL A 94 -6.45 3.78 18.30
C VAL A 94 -6.44 2.38 17.69
N MET A 95 -6.79 2.24 16.40
CA MET A 95 -6.73 0.96 15.69
C MET A 95 -5.30 0.42 15.60
N ILE A 96 -4.30 1.30 15.42
CA ILE A 96 -2.89 0.91 15.42
C ILE A 96 -2.47 0.39 16.79
N ALA A 97 -2.90 1.03 17.88
CA ALA A 97 -2.62 0.57 19.24
C ALA A 97 -3.25 -0.80 19.52
N GLU A 98 -4.47 -1.06 19.03
CA GLU A 98 -5.14 -2.36 19.12
C GLU A 98 -4.36 -3.45 18.35
N GLY A 99 -3.95 -3.16 17.11
CA GLY A 99 -3.14 -4.07 16.31
C GLY A 99 -1.78 -4.35 16.94
N LEU A 100 -1.13 -3.34 17.52
CA LEU A 100 0.14 -3.51 18.25
C LEU A 100 -0.04 -4.41 19.48
N ALA A 101 -1.11 -4.20 20.24
CA ALA A 101 -1.42 -5.06 21.38
C ALA A 101 -1.67 -6.52 20.96
N ALA A 102 -2.37 -6.73 19.83
CA ALA A 102 -2.57 -8.05 19.26
C ALA A 102 -1.27 -8.70 18.82
N TYR A 103 -0.36 -7.96 18.17
CA TYR A 103 0.98 -8.43 17.78
C TYR A 103 1.77 -8.91 18.98
N GLN A 104 1.86 -8.09 20.01
CA GLN A 104 2.61 -8.38 21.24
C GLN A 104 2.00 -9.56 22.03
N LYS A 105 0.69 -9.53 22.26
CA LYS A 105 -0.04 -10.57 23.00
C LYS A 105 0.12 -11.95 22.38
N ASN A 106 0.15 -12.02 21.05
CA ASN A 106 0.26 -13.30 20.34
C ASN A 106 1.71 -13.71 20.07
N GLY A 107 2.71 -12.89 20.39
CA GLY A 107 4.12 -13.16 20.11
C GLY A 107 4.38 -13.30 18.62
N CYS A 108 3.78 -12.41 17.82
CA CYS A 108 4.03 -12.36 16.38
C CYS A 108 5.42 -11.80 16.08
N ASP A 109 6.03 -12.20 14.96
CA ASP A 109 7.37 -11.79 14.55
C ASP A 109 7.42 -11.15 13.16
N CYS A 110 6.32 -11.18 12.43
CA CYS A 110 6.14 -10.54 11.12
C CYS A 110 4.70 -10.09 10.93
N LEU A 111 4.42 -9.37 9.83
CA LEU A 111 3.11 -8.80 9.55
C LEU A 111 2.68 -9.12 8.11
N ILE A 112 1.39 -9.37 7.92
CA ILE A 112 0.76 -9.53 6.62
C ILE A 112 -0.45 -8.61 6.56
N GLY A 113 -0.40 -7.56 5.72
CA GLY A 113 -1.54 -6.69 5.46
C GLY A 113 -2.39 -7.25 4.32
N ILE A 114 -3.69 -7.42 4.53
CA ILE A 114 -4.62 -7.94 3.52
C ILE A 114 -5.83 -7.02 3.45
N GLY A 115 -6.07 -6.39 2.30
CA GLY A 115 -7.21 -5.50 2.12
C GLY A 115 -6.93 -4.34 1.18
N GLY A 116 -7.70 -3.27 1.29
CA GLY A 116 -7.43 -2.00 0.62
C GLY A 116 -6.27 -1.24 1.26
N GLY A 117 -6.12 0.04 0.91
CA GLY A 117 -5.04 0.88 1.46
C GLY A 117 -5.02 0.95 2.98
N SER A 118 -6.20 1.05 3.63
CA SER A 118 -6.29 1.20 5.10
C SER A 118 -5.62 0.06 5.88
N PRO A 119 -5.89 -1.24 5.64
CA PRO A 119 -5.18 -2.32 6.30
C PRO A 119 -3.69 -2.36 5.99
N LEU A 120 -3.28 -2.02 4.75
CA LEU A 120 -1.88 -2.00 4.36
C LEU A 120 -1.11 -0.88 5.09
N ASP A 121 -1.71 0.30 5.19
CA ASP A 121 -1.17 1.42 5.93
C ASP A 121 -1.12 1.12 7.44
N ALA A 122 -2.18 0.54 7.99
CA ALA A 122 -2.20 0.11 9.40
C ALA A 122 -1.09 -0.89 9.70
N MET A 123 -0.87 -1.89 8.84
CA MET A 123 0.23 -2.85 8.98
C MET A 123 1.59 -2.15 9.13
N LYS A 124 1.88 -1.17 8.27
CA LYS A 124 3.13 -0.39 8.32
C LYS A 124 3.27 0.40 9.62
N ALA A 125 2.19 1.05 10.07
CA ALA A 125 2.18 1.81 11.32
C ALA A 125 2.32 0.90 12.55
N ILE A 126 1.70 -0.28 12.55
CA ILE A 126 1.89 -1.31 13.59
C ILE A 126 3.36 -1.75 13.62
N ALA A 127 3.99 -1.98 12.45
CA ALA A 127 5.41 -2.32 12.36
C ALA A 127 6.29 -1.28 13.06
N VAL A 128 6.03 0.02 12.87
CA VAL A 128 6.73 1.10 13.59
C VAL A 128 6.53 0.98 15.09
N GLY A 129 5.30 0.76 15.54
CA GLY A 129 4.96 0.61 16.96
C GLY A 129 5.66 -0.58 17.65
N THR A 130 6.05 -1.63 16.91
CA THR A 130 6.76 -2.78 17.48
C THR A 130 8.17 -2.45 17.93
N THR A 131 8.80 -1.44 17.35
CA THR A 131 10.21 -1.08 17.58
C THR A 131 10.37 0.22 18.35
N SER A 132 9.30 0.97 18.56
CA SER A 132 9.33 2.26 19.26
C SER A 132 8.07 2.50 20.07
N SER A 133 8.24 2.98 21.29
CA SER A 133 7.15 3.45 22.15
C SER A 133 6.78 4.93 21.91
N ALA A 134 7.47 5.61 20.98
CA ALA A 134 7.19 7.00 20.67
C ALA A 134 5.81 7.13 19.98
N PRO A 135 5.04 8.18 20.31
CA PRO A 135 3.79 8.43 19.60
C PRO A 135 3.99 8.58 18.10
N LEU A 136 3.09 8.03 17.27
CA LEU A 136 3.20 8.10 15.81
C LEU A 136 3.30 9.55 15.31
N ALA A 137 2.61 10.49 15.95
CA ALA A 137 2.69 11.91 15.63
C ALA A 137 4.12 12.49 15.70
N SER A 138 5.00 11.90 16.50
CA SER A 138 6.40 12.35 16.62
C SER A 138 7.24 12.10 15.36
N TYR A 139 6.76 11.27 14.46
CA TYR A 139 7.41 10.95 13.17
C TYR A 139 6.96 11.87 12.02
N MET A 140 5.93 12.71 12.22
CA MET A 140 5.50 13.66 11.18
C MET A 140 6.66 14.57 10.76
N GLY A 141 6.83 14.70 9.44
CA GLY A 141 7.93 15.51 8.85
C GLY A 141 9.31 14.89 8.96
N LYS A 142 9.47 13.72 9.58
CA LYS A 142 10.73 13.00 9.71
C LYS A 142 10.71 11.73 8.87
N GLU A 143 11.87 11.20 8.54
CA GLU A 143 12.00 9.89 7.89
C GLU A 143 12.17 8.82 8.97
N ILE A 144 11.32 7.78 8.90
CA ILE A 144 11.40 6.64 9.79
C ILE A 144 12.54 5.75 9.31
N GLY A 145 13.43 5.40 10.23
CA GLY A 145 14.57 4.50 10.00
C GLY A 145 14.58 3.35 11.01
N GLY A 146 15.64 2.55 10.93
CA GLY A 146 15.82 1.38 11.80
C GLY A 146 15.31 0.08 11.16
N ALA A 147 15.33 -1.01 11.90
CA ALA A 147 14.84 -2.31 11.45
C ALA A 147 13.40 -2.50 11.94
N LEU A 148 12.50 -2.81 11.01
CA LEU A 148 11.12 -3.18 11.29
C LEU A 148 10.93 -4.69 11.09
N PRO A 149 9.89 -5.32 11.70
CA PRO A 149 9.48 -6.67 11.35
C PRO A 149 9.22 -6.82 9.85
N SER A 150 9.47 -8.00 9.31
CA SER A 150 9.16 -8.27 7.91
C SER A 150 7.68 -8.09 7.62
N MET A 151 7.37 -7.52 6.45
CA MET A 151 6.02 -7.20 6.02
C MET A 151 5.73 -7.78 4.64
N ALA A 152 4.54 -8.39 4.48
CA ALA A 152 3.94 -8.65 3.17
C ALA A 152 2.64 -7.87 3.02
N ALA A 153 2.40 -7.38 1.82
CA ALA A 153 1.18 -6.66 1.47
C ALA A 153 0.41 -7.40 0.37
N ILE A 154 -0.87 -7.66 0.62
CA ILE A 154 -1.78 -8.36 -0.29
C ILE A 154 -3.00 -7.46 -0.53
N PRO A 155 -2.95 -6.59 -1.55
CA PRO A 155 -4.06 -5.69 -1.84
C PRO A 155 -5.28 -6.44 -2.38
N THR A 156 -6.47 -5.99 -1.98
CA THR A 156 -7.77 -6.47 -2.49
C THR A 156 -8.52 -5.39 -3.27
N THR A 157 -7.88 -4.24 -3.52
CA THR A 157 -8.38 -3.14 -4.33
C THR A 157 -7.28 -2.66 -5.26
N ALA A 158 -7.65 -2.21 -6.46
CA ALA A 158 -6.72 -1.64 -7.43
C ALA A 158 -6.81 -0.11 -7.38
N GLY A 159 -5.99 0.54 -6.56
CA GLY A 159 -6.08 1.99 -6.35
C GLY A 159 -4.86 2.57 -5.68
N THR A 160 -4.78 2.47 -4.36
CA THR A 160 -3.83 3.20 -3.51
C THR A 160 -2.36 2.90 -3.76
N GLY A 161 -2.02 1.68 -4.22
CA GLY A 161 -0.62 1.27 -4.40
C GLY A 161 0.16 1.15 -3.07
N SER A 162 -0.53 1.08 -1.92
CA SER A 162 0.15 1.04 -0.62
C SER A 162 1.11 -0.14 -0.49
N GLU A 163 0.89 -1.23 -1.21
CA GLU A 163 1.76 -2.41 -1.25
C GLU A 163 3.17 -2.13 -1.78
N VAL A 164 3.36 -1.03 -2.51
CA VAL A 164 4.64 -0.65 -3.14
C VAL A 164 5.13 0.72 -2.72
N THR A 165 4.52 1.34 -1.70
CA THR A 165 4.87 2.69 -1.25
C THR A 165 5.58 2.70 0.10
N LYS A 166 6.43 3.70 0.31
CA LYS A 166 7.15 3.98 1.56
C LYS A 166 6.40 4.92 2.50
N PHE A 167 5.09 5.04 2.31
CA PHE A 167 4.24 5.93 3.08
C PHE A 167 3.19 5.15 3.84
N THR A 168 2.70 5.74 4.93
CA THR A 168 1.49 5.31 5.63
C THR A 168 0.76 6.55 6.16
N ILE A 169 -0.57 6.54 6.06
CA ILE A 169 -1.43 7.64 6.50
C ILE A 169 -2.31 7.13 7.64
N ILE A 170 -2.17 7.76 8.80
CA ILE A 170 -2.90 7.40 10.02
C ILE A 170 -3.56 8.66 10.59
N THR A 171 -4.82 8.57 10.96
CA THR A 171 -5.52 9.69 11.61
C THR A 171 -5.24 9.70 13.11
N ASP A 172 -4.75 10.82 13.64
CA ASP A 172 -4.69 11.09 15.06
C ASP A 172 -6.10 11.45 15.54
N THR A 173 -6.69 10.60 16.37
CA THR A 173 -8.07 10.78 16.85
C THR A 173 -8.24 11.94 17.82
N LYS A 174 -7.15 12.46 18.42
CA LYS A 174 -7.20 13.58 19.36
C LYS A 174 -7.24 14.93 18.65
N THR A 175 -6.55 15.02 17.52
CA THR A 175 -6.37 16.29 16.78
C THR A 175 -7.12 16.28 15.45
N ASP A 176 -7.69 15.14 15.03
CA ASP A 176 -8.31 14.91 13.72
C ASP A 176 -7.37 15.22 12.54
N VAL A 177 -6.06 14.98 12.74
CA VAL A 177 -5.02 15.23 11.74
C VAL A 177 -4.61 13.93 11.06
N LYS A 178 -4.60 13.92 9.72
CA LYS A 178 -4.02 12.84 8.93
C LYS A 178 -2.50 12.95 8.98
N MET A 179 -1.87 12.04 9.70
CA MET A 179 -0.43 11.94 9.83
C MET A 179 0.14 11.19 8.65
N LEU A 180 0.85 11.89 7.76
CA LEU A 180 1.66 11.26 6.72
C LEU A 180 3.02 10.87 7.32
N LEU A 181 3.24 9.59 7.46
CA LEU A 181 4.52 9.02 7.90
C LEU A 181 5.27 8.43 6.70
N LYS A 182 6.59 8.53 6.67
CA LYS A 182 7.41 8.09 5.56
C LYS A 182 8.72 7.45 6.01
N GLY A 183 9.23 6.53 5.21
CA GLY A 183 10.54 5.92 5.39
C GLY A 183 10.69 4.70 4.47
N GLU A 184 11.88 4.46 3.94
CA GLU A 184 12.11 3.29 3.08
C GLU A 184 11.85 1.96 3.82
N VAL A 185 12.00 1.97 5.13
CA VAL A 185 11.70 0.81 6.00
C VAL A 185 10.23 0.43 6.03
N LEU A 186 9.32 1.32 5.57
CA LEU A 186 7.89 1.06 5.45
C LEU A 186 7.52 0.31 4.16
N LEU A 187 8.46 0.15 3.22
CA LEU A 187 8.23 -0.69 2.04
C LEU A 187 8.09 -2.14 2.48
N PRO A 188 6.98 -2.82 2.17
CA PRO A 188 6.88 -4.25 2.39
C PRO A 188 7.98 -4.98 1.61
N GLN A 189 8.55 -6.03 2.16
CA GLN A 189 9.53 -6.86 1.45
C GLN A 189 8.88 -7.66 0.32
N LEU A 190 7.59 -7.99 0.50
CA LEU A 190 6.81 -8.80 -0.43
C LEU A 190 5.47 -8.13 -0.71
N ALA A 191 5.10 -8.03 -1.98
CA ALA A 191 3.74 -7.69 -2.41
C ALA A 191 3.18 -8.83 -3.27
N ILE A 192 1.95 -9.26 -3.01
CA ILE A 192 1.25 -10.24 -3.83
C ILE A 192 -0.04 -9.60 -4.34
N VAL A 193 -0.02 -9.17 -5.60
CA VAL A 193 -1.12 -8.50 -6.28
C VAL A 193 -1.92 -9.55 -7.06
N ASP A 194 -2.88 -10.16 -6.38
CA ASP A 194 -3.73 -11.21 -6.93
C ASP A 194 -5.06 -10.62 -7.41
N ALA A 195 -5.28 -10.63 -8.71
CA ALA A 195 -6.49 -10.06 -9.30
C ALA A 195 -7.78 -10.78 -8.84
N SER A 196 -7.71 -12.07 -8.48
CA SER A 196 -8.85 -12.83 -7.98
C SER A 196 -9.41 -12.28 -6.66
N LEU A 197 -8.55 -11.65 -5.84
CA LEU A 197 -8.96 -11.07 -4.56
C LEU A 197 -9.74 -9.75 -4.70
N SER A 198 -9.71 -9.13 -5.87
CA SER A 198 -10.46 -7.91 -6.19
C SER A 198 -11.76 -8.16 -6.94
N GLU A 199 -12.02 -9.39 -7.42
CA GLU A 199 -13.20 -9.72 -8.23
C GLU A 199 -14.52 -9.43 -7.52
N SER A 200 -14.59 -9.67 -6.20
CA SER A 200 -15.78 -9.42 -5.39
C SER A 200 -15.90 -7.99 -4.87
N THR A 201 -15.07 -7.08 -5.36
CA THR A 201 -15.11 -5.67 -4.94
C THR A 201 -16.37 -5.00 -5.46
N PRO A 202 -17.14 -4.28 -4.63
CA PRO A 202 -18.33 -3.55 -5.08
C PRO A 202 -18.00 -2.53 -6.18
N GLN A 203 -18.89 -2.35 -7.15
CA GLN A 203 -18.71 -1.41 -8.27
C GLN A 203 -18.32 0.00 -7.83
N SER A 204 -18.97 0.52 -6.77
CA SER A 204 -18.64 1.85 -6.22
C SER A 204 -17.19 1.94 -5.72
N VAL A 205 -16.66 0.87 -5.12
CA VAL A 205 -15.26 0.80 -4.67
C VAL A 205 -14.34 0.66 -5.87
N THR A 206 -14.68 -0.18 -6.86
CA THR A 206 -13.91 -0.33 -8.09
C THR A 206 -13.76 1.01 -8.82
N ALA A 207 -14.85 1.77 -8.96
CA ALA A 207 -14.81 3.10 -9.57
C ALA A 207 -13.94 4.07 -8.76
N ALA A 208 -14.18 4.17 -7.45
CA ALA A 208 -13.46 5.10 -6.58
C ALA A 208 -11.95 4.82 -6.57
N THR A 209 -11.56 3.55 -6.39
CA THR A 209 -10.14 3.16 -6.34
C THR A 209 -9.47 3.24 -7.72
N GLY A 210 -10.20 2.94 -8.80
CA GLY A 210 -9.67 3.09 -10.15
C GLY A 210 -9.43 4.56 -10.53
N LEU A 211 -10.31 5.48 -10.12
CA LEU A 211 -10.10 6.91 -10.29
C LEU A 211 -8.99 7.45 -9.40
N ASP A 212 -8.83 6.92 -8.19
CA ASP A 212 -7.71 7.20 -7.30
C ASP A 212 -6.37 6.81 -7.95
N ALA A 213 -6.29 5.59 -8.51
CA ALA A 213 -5.12 5.16 -9.28
C ALA A 213 -4.82 6.06 -10.48
N LEU A 214 -5.86 6.54 -11.19
CA LEU A 214 -5.71 7.48 -12.29
C LEU A 214 -5.14 8.81 -11.81
N THR A 215 -5.66 9.34 -10.70
CA THR A 215 -5.17 10.57 -10.08
C THR A 215 -3.70 10.43 -9.71
N HIS A 216 -3.31 9.36 -9.01
CA HIS A 216 -1.92 9.09 -8.66
C HIS A 216 -1.00 9.00 -9.89
N ALA A 217 -1.46 8.38 -10.97
CA ALA A 217 -0.67 8.29 -12.21
C ALA A 217 -0.47 9.67 -12.86
N ILE A 218 -1.50 10.51 -12.89
CA ILE A 218 -1.41 11.88 -13.42
C ILE A 218 -0.50 12.72 -12.54
N GLU A 219 -0.66 12.67 -11.22
CA GLU A 219 0.18 13.40 -10.27
C GLU A 219 1.65 12.97 -10.37
N ALA A 220 1.93 11.67 -10.46
CA ALA A 220 3.29 11.17 -10.65
C ALA A 220 3.92 11.73 -11.94
N TYR A 221 3.16 11.76 -13.04
CA TYR A 221 3.62 12.26 -14.33
C TYR A 221 3.85 13.77 -14.33
N THR A 222 3.01 14.54 -13.60
CA THR A 222 3.10 16.01 -13.55
C THR A 222 3.97 16.52 -12.39
N SER A 223 4.45 15.63 -11.51
CA SER A 223 5.27 15.98 -10.36
C SER A 223 6.60 16.62 -10.77
N LYS A 224 7.08 17.59 -9.99
CA LYS A 224 8.45 18.12 -10.10
C LYS A 224 9.52 17.04 -9.85
N GLN A 225 9.16 15.93 -9.17
CA GLN A 225 10.05 14.80 -8.95
C GLN A 225 9.94 13.70 -10.02
N ALA A 226 9.15 13.92 -11.06
CA ALA A 226 9.00 12.97 -12.17
C ALA A 226 10.39 12.62 -12.78
N GLN A 227 10.52 11.38 -13.25
CA GLN A 227 11.72 10.86 -13.87
C GLN A 227 11.35 9.81 -14.93
N PRO A 228 12.24 9.49 -15.89
CA PRO A 228 11.88 8.59 -17.00
C PRO A 228 11.25 7.27 -16.58
N LEU A 229 11.70 6.69 -15.46
CA LEU A 229 11.13 5.44 -14.94
C LEU A 229 9.71 5.62 -14.42
N THR A 230 9.46 6.66 -13.61
CA THR A 230 8.10 6.95 -13.10
C THR A 230 7.17 7.40 -14.22
N ASP A 231 7.66 8.13 -15.21
CA ASP A 231 6.87 8.56 -16.37
C ASP A 231 6.39 7.37 -17.20
N ALA A 232 7.27 6.40 -17.45
CA ALA A 232 6.91 5.19 -18.17
C ALA A 232 5.81 4.40 -17.46
N LEU A 233 5.91 4.25 -16.13
CA LEU A 233 4.89 3.58 -15.30
C LEU A 233 3.58 4.38 -15.29
N ALA A 234 3.63 5.69 -15.10
CA ALA A 234 2.47 6.57 -15.06
C ALA A 234 1.68 6.53 -16.38
N VAL A 235 2.36 6.68 -17.52
CA VAL A 235 1.73 6.61 -18.84
C VAL A 235 1.11 5.23 -19.10
N SER A 236 1.79 4.15 -18.69
CA SER A 236 1.24 2.80 -18.79
C SER A 236 -0.01 2.63 -17.93
N ALA A 237 0.00 3.15 -16.69
CA ALA A 237 -1.13 3.09 -15.77
C ALA A 237 -2.34 3.85 -16.35
N VAL A 238 -2.15 5.09 -16.79
CA VAL A 238 -3.23 5.91 -17.41
C VAL A 238 -3.89 5.15 -18.58
N LYS A 239 -3.09 4.64 -19.51
CA LYS A 239 -3.62 3.89 -20.66
C LYS A 239 -4.44 2.67 -20.23
N ARG A 240 -3.95 1.88 -19.27
CA ARG A 240 -4.63 0.69 -18.77
C ARG A 240 -5.92 1.05 -18.04
N ILE A 241 -5.92 2.07 -17.20
CA ILE A 241 -7.10 2.49 -16.45
C ILE A 241 -8.21 2.93 -17.42
N PHE A 242 -7.90 3.79 -18.42
CA PHE A 242 -8.88 4.18 -19.41
C PHE A 242 -9.42 3.00 -20.24
N SER A 243 -8.58 2.01 -20.54
CA SER A 243 -8.99 0.83 -21.32
C SER A 243 -9.83 -0.15 -20.54
N TYR A 244 -9.55 -0.37 -19.25
CA TYR A 244 -10.10 -1.49 -18.52
C TYR A 244 -11.06 -1.11 -17.37
N LEU A 245 -10.94 0.07 -16.77
CA LEU A 245 -11.81 0.49 -15.68
C LEU A 245 -13.30 0.48 -16.06
N PRO A 246 -13.71 0.94 -17.26
CA PRO A 246 -15.13 0.87 -17.65
C PRO A 246 -15.68 -0.55 -17.74
N ALA A 247 -14.84 -1.53 -18.07
CA ALA A 247 -15.26 -2.94 -18.14
C ALA A 247 -15.20 -3.63 -16.77
N ALA A 248 -14.37 -3.13 -15.85
CA ALA A 248 -14.26 -3.64 -14.49
C ALA A 248 -15.39 -3.10 -13.57
N TYR A 249 -15.99 -1.97 -13.95
CA TYR A 249 -17.16 -1.37 -13.28
C TYR A 249 -18.44 -2.12 -13.64
#